data_6f3aeb7eefed51b6abdfc25d6ba70f7b
#
_entry.id   6f3aeb7eefed51b6abdfc25d6ba70f7b
#
_cell.length_a   1.000
_cell.length_b   1.000
_cell.length_c   1.000
_cell.angle_alpha   90.00
_cell.angle_beta   90.00
_cell.angle_gamma   90.00
#
_symmetry.space_group_name_H-M   'P 1'
#
loop_
_entity.id
_entity.type
_entity.pdbx_description
1 polymer ?
#
loop_
_entity_poly.entity_id
_entity_poly.type
_entity_poly.pdbx_seq_one_letter_code
_entity_poly.pdbx_strand_id
1 'polypeptide(L)'
;RSSDLTPNQEVYAGQPLLVMDAMKMEHVVSAPESGVIVQIAVAAGDAVFEDHALLHIMPGAVTVSDATTNTQVDLDHIRPDLAEANLRHQYGFDENRPTAVAKRRKTLHRTARENVNDLCDPESFIEYGSLAIAAQRRRRSVQDLMENTPGDGMVCGIGSVNGDLFPDENTQTVVMSYDYMVLAGTQGLQNHRKKDRMFEVAEQLKLPIILLAEGGGGRPGDTDGAGIAGLDCLAFQLYAALSGLVPRIGITSGRCFAGNAVLLGCSDIVIATEDSNIGIGGPAMIEGGGLGVFTPDEVGPMSVQVPNGVVDIAVKDEAEAMFMAKKLLSYFQGPVSDFTCDDQRKLRAAIPENRLRVYDIHEIINCIADTDSVLELRPHFGVGMITAFIRVAGKA
;
A
#
# COMPACT_ATOMS: atom_id res chain seq x y z
N ARG A 1 -2.41 -5.91 -43.31
CA ARG A 1 -3.49 -4.95 -43.67
C ARG A 1 -3.00 -4.15 -44.86
N SER A 2 -3.75 -4.03 -45.95
CA SER A 2 -3.38 -3.17 -47.07
C SER A 2 -3.70 -1.72 -46.72
N SER A 3 -2.77 -0.82 -46.96
CA SER A 3 -3.12 0.56 -47.27
C SER A 3 -3.91 0.54 -48.58
N ASP A 4 -4.76 1.55 -48.88
CA ASP A 4 -5.53 1.66 -50.10
C ASP A 4 -4.64 1.95 -51.34
N LEU A 5 -3.59 1.13 -51.52
CA LEU A 5 -2.64 1.26 -52.62
C LEU A 5 -3.27 0.80 -53.91
N THR A 6 -3.02 1.55 -54.95
CA THR A 6 -3.51 1.22 -56.31
C THR A 6 -2.36 1.22 -57.33
N PRO A 7 -2.42 0.40 -58.37
CA PRO A 7 -1.50 0.50 -59.50
C PRO A 7 -1.53 1.90 -60.12
N ASN A 8 -0.36 2.39 -60.55
CA ASN A 8 -0.09 3.74 -61.01
C ASN A 8 -0.09 4.86 -59.96
N GLN A 9 -0.15 4.49 -58.65
CA GLN A 9 0.00 5.45 -57.56
C GLN A 9 1.49 5.85 -57.40
N GLU A 10 1.74 7.11 -57.26
CA GLU A 10 3.05 7.65 -56.88
C GLU A 10 3.32 7.40 -55.39
N VAL A 11 4.56 7.01 -55.09
CA VAL A 11 5.04 6.79 -53.70
C VAL A 11 6.42 7.42 -53.57
N TYR A 12 6.71 7.93 -52.38
CA TYR A 12 8.02 8.50 -52.08
C TYR A 12 8.83 7.57 -51.14
N ALA A 13 10.15 7.70 -51.20
CA ALA A 13 11.07 6.94 -50.35
C ALA A 13 10.69 7.07 -48.87
N GLY A 14 10.57 5.95 -48.14
CA GLY A 14 10.15 5.91 -46.74
C GLY A 14 8.62 5.92 -46.50
N GLN A 15 7.80 6.09 -47.53
CA GLN A 15 6.36 6.05 -47.37
C GLN A 15 5.90 4.64 -46.97
N PRO A 16 5.07 4.50 -45.88
CA PRO A 16 4.45 3.24 -45.53
C PRO A 16 3.58 2.70 -46.70
N LEU A 17 3.79 1.44 -47.09
CA LEU A 17 3.09 0.80 -48.18
C LEU A 17 2.09 -0.27 -47.70
N LEU A 18 2.52 -1.12 -46.81
CA LEU A 18 1.69 -2.19 -46.26
C LEU A 18 2.18 -2.59 -44.86
N VAL A 19 1.35 -3.29 -44.10
CA VAL A 19 1.68 -3.83 -42.77
C VAL A 19 1.62 -5.35 -42.85
N MET A 20 2.67 -6.01 -42.39
CA MET A 20 2.73 -7.46 -42.22
C MET A 20 2.64 -7.81 -40.73
N ASP A 21 1.85 -8.83 -40.41
CA ASP A 21 1.81 -9.43 -39.10
C ASP A 21 2.77 -10.61 -39.02
N ALA A 22 3.77 -10.56 -38.18
CA ALA A 22 4.66 -11.67 -37.90
C ALA A 22 4.89 -11.82 -36.39
N MET A 23 4.70 -13.04 -35.89
CA MET A 23 4.93 -13.39 -34.48
C MET A 23 4.25 -12.42 -33.45
N LYS A 24 2.99 -12.02 -33.75
CA LYS A 24 2.21 -11.04 -32.94
C LYS A 24 2.72 -9.59 -32.99
N MET A 25 3.59 -9.28 -33.96
CA MET A 25 4.09 -7.92 -34.17
C MET A 25 3.72 -7.45 -35.58
N GLU A 26 3.33 -6.19 -35.68
CA GLU A 26 3.09 -5.51 -36.96
C GLU A 26 4.41 -4.93 -37.48
N HIS A 27 4.74 -5.26 -38.72
CA HIS A 27 5.91 -4.73 -39.44
C HIS A 27 5.45 -3.84 -40.58
N VAL A 28 5.80 -2.58 -40.51
CA VAL A 28 5.51 -1.63 -41.59
C VAL A 28 6.56 -1.78 -42.68
N VAL A 29 6.11 -2.12 -43.91
CA VAL A 29 6.95 -2.13 -45.10
C VAL A 29 6.83 -0.79 -45.81
N SER A 30 7.94 -0.08 -45.93
CA SER A 30 8.01 1.24 -46.55
C SER A 30 8.68 1.15 -47.92
N ALA A 31 8.38 2.15 -48.77
CA ALA A 31 9.00 2.25 -50.11
C ALA A 31 10.51 2.46 -49.96
N PRO A 32 11.37 1.64 -50.58
CA PRO A 32 12.81 1.81 -50.54
C PRO A 32 13.31 3.06 -51.32
N GLU A 33 12.55 3.46 -52.32
CA GLU A 33 12.83 4.59 -53.21
C GLU A 33 11.54 5.24 -53.72
N SER A 34 11.62 6.47 -54.24
CA SER A 34 10.47 7.15 -54.84
C SER A 34 10.20 6.58 -56.24
N GLY A 35 8.91 6.48 -56.61
CA GLY A 35 8.50 5.91 -57.87
C GLY A 35 7.01 5.73 -58.00
N VAL A 36 6.61 4.94 -58.97
CA VAL A 36 5.20 4.58 -59.25
C VAL A 36 4.97 3.09 -59.03
N ILE A 37 3.91 2.73 -58.31
CA ILE A 37 3.51 1.35 -58.14
C ILE A 37 3.05 0.76 -59.48
N VAL A 38 3.78 -0.25 -59.98
CA VAL A 38 3.44 -0.93 -61.24
C VAL A 38 2.44 -2.06 -60.97
N GLN A 39 2.70 -2.82 -59.91
CA GLN A 39 1.91 -3.98 -59.57
C GLN A 39 1.92 -4.25 -58.09
N ILE A 40 0.80 -4.66 -57.51
CA ILE A 40 0.68 -5.20 -56.19
C ILE A 40 0.55 -6.72 -56.30
N ALA A 41 1.49 -7.46 -55.75
CA ALA A 41 1.59 -8.91 -55.91
C ALA A 41 0.86 -9.71 -54.81
N VAL A 42 0.39 -9.04 -53.75
CA VAL A 42 -0.26 -9.66 -52.57
C VAL A 42 -1.56 -8.95 -52.23
N ALA A 43 -2.49 -9.70 -51.64
CA ALA A 43 -3.75 -9.19 -51.10
C ALA A 43 -3.72 -9.18 -49.57
N ALA A 44 -4.63 -8.41 -48.96
CA ALA A 44 -4.80 -8.44 -47.51
C ALA A 44 -5.23 -9.82 -47.01
N GLY A 45 -4.49 -10.39 -46.08
CA GLY A 45 -4.72 -11.74 -45.54
C GLY A 45 -3.87 -12.83 -46.16
N ASP A 46 -3.09 -12.53 -47.21
CA ASP A 46 -2.17 -13.50 -47.80
C ASP A 46 -1.02 -13.82 -46.84
N ALA A 47 -0.63 -15.09 -46.80
CA ALA A 47 0.59 -15.51 -46.13
C ALA A 47 1.78 -15.33 -47.10
N VAL A 48 2.81 -14.63 -46.63
CA VAL A 48 4.02 -14.36 -47.41
C VAL A 48 5.24 -14.98 -46.71
N PHE A 49 6.21 -15.40 -47.51
CA PHE A 49 7.48 -15.94 -47.04
C PHE A 49 8.63 -14.95 -47.34
N GLU A 50 9.78 -15.22 -46.76
CA GLU A 50 11.00 -14.48 -47.09
C GLU A 50 11.24 -14.45 -48.59
N ASP A 51 11.69 -13.34 -49.15
CA ASP A 51 11.93 -13.06 -50.55
C ASP A 51 10.69 -13.05 -51.47
N HIS A 52 9.48 -13.17 -50.92
CA HIS A 52 8.27 -12.94 -51.71
C HIS A 52 8.15 -11.49 -52.15
N ALA A 53 7.95 -11.25 -53.43
CA ALA A 53 7.66 -9.92 -53.95
C ALA A 53 6.28 -9.47 -53.46
N LEU A 54 6.22 -8.36 -52.75
CA LEU A 54 4.99 -7.76 -52.22
C LEU A 54 4.35 -6.79 -53.20
N LEU A 55 5.18 -5.99 -53.86
CA LEU A 55 4.77 -5.08 -54.93
C LEU A 55 6.00 -4.68 -55.77
N HIS A 56 5.74 -4.13 -56.94
CA HIS A 56 6.77 -3.62 -57.87
C HIS A 56 6.65 -2.11 -57.99
N ILE A 57 7.76 -1.42 -57.77
CA ILE A 57 7.88 0.03 -57.95
C ILE A 57 8.77 0.30 -59.15
N MET A 58 8.33 1.17 -60.04
CA MET A 58 9.17 1.71 -61.08
C MET A 58 9.82 3.02 -60.56
N PRO A 59 11.13 3.04 -60.38
CA PRO A 59 11.81 4.23 -59.88
C PRO A 59 11.55 5.48 -60.73
N GLY A 60 11.29 6.59 -60.11
CA GLY A 60 11.02 7.84 -60.80
C GLY A 60 11.05 9.05 -59.84
N ALA A 61 11.28 10.25 -60.43
CA ALA A 61 11.20 11.48 -59.66
C ALA A 61 9.72 11.75 -59.30
N VAL A 62 9.39 11.68 -58.05
CA VAL A 62 8.07 12.07 -57.50
C VAL A 62 8.21 13.42 -56.81
N THR A 63 7.36 14.36 -57.19
CA THR A 63 7.33 15.68 -56.55
C THR A 63 6.61 15.54 -55.21
N VAL A 64 7.38 15.43 -54.12
CA VAL A 64 6.83 15.41 -52.78
C VAL A 64 6.29 16.81 -52.49
N SER A 65 4.99 16.95 -52.32
CA SER A 65 4.44 18.15 -51.71
C SER A 65 4.89 18.17 -50.22
N ASP A 66 5.45 19.27 -49.72
CA ASP A 66 6.01 19.43 -48.37
C ASP A 66 5.05 19.15 -47.18
N ALA A 67 3.90 18.55 -47.47
CA ALA A 67 2.84 18.33 -46.48
C ALA A 67 3.05 17.09 -45.55
N THR A 68 4.12 16.29 -45.73
CA THR A 68 4.23 14.98 -45.06
C THR A 68 5.45 14.78 -44.15
N THR A 69 6.26 15.81 -43.89
CA THR A 69 7.54 15.63 -43.15
C THR A 69 7.62 16.24 -41.76
N ASN A 70 6.54 16.75 -41.21
CA ASN A 70 6.55 17.24 -39.82
C ASN A 70 5.28 16.87 -39.10
N THR A 71 5.10 15.59 -38.80
CA THR A 71 4.18 15.20 -37.71
C THR A 71 4.88 15.60 -36.42
N GLN A 72 4.70 16.85 -36.02
CA GLN A 72 5.10 17.32 -34.70
C GLN A 72 4.34 16.42 -33.72
N VAL A 73 5.09 15.62 -32.96
CA VAL A 73 4.50 14.72 -31.94
C VAL A 73 3.80 15.62 -30.91
N ASP A 74 2.49 15.47 -30.82
CA ASP A 74 1.71 16.11 -29.75
C ASP A 74 2.06 15.41 -28.44
N LEU A 75 2.86 16.08 -27.60
CA LEU A 75 3.32 15.54 -26.33
C LEU A 75 2.20 15.48 -25.27
N ASP A 76 1.10 16.22 -25.47
CA ASP A 76 -0.06 16.23 -24.57
C ASP A 76 -1.10 15.17 -24.97
N HIS A 77 -0.92 14.51 -26.11
CA HIS A 77 -1.82 13.45 -26.55
C HIS A 77 -1.71 12.20 -25.67
N ILE A 78 -2.78 11.90 -24.96
CA ILE A 78 -2.89 10.69 -24.14
C ILE A 78 -3.58 9.59 -24.98
N ARG A 79 -2.87 8.51 -25.25
CA ARG A 79 -3.43 7.36 -25.97
C ARG A 79 -4.52 6.68 -25.13
N PRO A 80 -5.51 6.03 -25.77
CA PRO A 80 -6.62 5.37 -25.06
C PRO A 80 -6.18 4.33 -24.02
N ASP A 81 -5.13 3.57 -24.29
CA ASP A 81 -4.59 2.56 -23.36
C ASP A 81 -3.98 3.21 -22.10
N LEU A 82 -3.27 4.33 -22.25
CA LEU A 82 -2.77 5.11 -21.14
C LEU A 82 -3.91 5.78 -20.36
N ALA A 83 -4.92 6.32 -21.06
CA ALA A 83 -6.10 6.90 -20.43
C ALA A 83 -6.86 5.87 -19.60
N GLU A 84 -7.02 4.63 -20.09
CA GLU A 84 -7.62 3.52 -19.35
C GLU A 84 -6.80 3.19 -18.08
N ALA A 85 -5.48 3.07 -18.20
CA ALA A 85 -4.61 2.81 -17.05
C ALA A 85 -4.72 3.91 -15.99
N ASN A 86 -4.68 5.18 -16.40
CA ASN A 86 -4.86 6.32 -15.51
C ASN A 86 -6.22 6.30 -14.80
N LEU A 87 -7.30 6.01 -15.54
CA LEU A 87 -8.65 5.90 -14.96
C LEU A 87 -8.72 4.79 -13.91
N ARG A 88 -8.08 3.64 -14.14
CA ARG A 88 -8.04 2.53 -13.18
C ARG A 88 -7.29 2.91 -11.90
N HIS A 89 -6.22 3.69 -11.99
CA HIS A 89 -5.55 4.25 -10.81
C HIS A 89 -6.46 5.21 -10.04
N GLN A 90 -7.22 6.05 -10.76
CA GLN A 90 -8.12 7.02 -10.16
C GLN A 90 -9.22 6.40 -9.31
N TYR A 91 -9.72 5.21 -9.62
CA TYR A 91 -10.70 4.50 -8.78
C TYR A 91 -10.20 4.24 -7.35
N GLY A 92 -8.91 4.18 -7.14
CA GLY A 92 -8.30 4.00 -5.82
C GLY A 92 -8.26 5.26 -4.96
N PHE A 93 -8.44 6.46 -5.54
CA PHE A 93 -8.33 7.72 -4.81
C PHE A 93 -9.66 8.16 -4.22
N ASP A 94 -9.60 8.84 -3.08
CA ASP A 94 -10.75 9.26 -2.30
C ASP A 94 -11.66 10.24 -3.05
N GLU A 95 -11.08 11.11 -3.89
CA GLU A 95 -11.79 12.09 -4.73
C GLU A 95 -12.78 11.41 -5.68
N ASN A 96 -12.49 10.21 -6.13
CA ASN A 96 -13.31 9.44 -7.05
C ASN A 96 -14.27 8.48 -6.34
N ARG A 97 -14.27 8.47 -5.00
CA ARG A 97 -15.09 7.60 -4.14
C ARG A 97 -15.94 8.38 -3.11
N PRO A 98 -16.59 9.50 -3.49
CA PRO A 98 -17.21 10.42 -2.53
C PRO A 98 -18.28 9.77 -1.65
N THR A 99 -19.04 8.82 -2.20
CA THR A 99 -20.08 8.10 -1.43
C THR A 99 -19.46 7.18 -0.35
N ALA A 100 -18.40 6.48 -0.67
CA ALA A 100 -17.70 5.61 0.29
C ALA A 100 -17.02 6.44 1.38
N VAL A 101 -16.35 7.53 0.99
CA VAL A 101 -15.74 8.50 1.92
C VAL A 101 -16.80 9.11 2.85
N ALA A 102 -17.93 9.58 2.31
CA ALA A 102 -19.00 10.14 3.12
C ALA A 102 -19.58 9.13 4.12
N LYS A 103 -19.66 7.83 3.73
CA LYS A 103 -20.06 6.76 4.64
C LYS A 103 -19.02 6.53 5.75
N ARG A 104 -17.72 6.52 5.40
CA ARG A 104 -16.62 6.38 6.35
C ARG A 104 -16.63 7.52 7.38
N ARG A 105 -16.83 8.75 6.93
CA ARG A 105 -16.92 9.95 7.81
C ARG A 105 -18.05 9.90 8.84
N LYS A 106 -19.14 9.18 8.55
CA LYS A 106 -20.23 9.00 9.55
C LYS A 106 -19.78 8.23 10.78
N THR A 107 -18.74 7.43 10.68
CA THR A 107 -18.13 6.71 11.81
C THR A 107 -16.98 7.49 12.46
N LEU A 108 -16.74 8.74 12.04
CA LEU A 108 -15.68 9.63 12.50
C LEU A 108 -14.25 9.14 12.20
N HIS A 109 -14.10 8.15 11.32
CA HIS A 109 -12.80 7.63 10.94
C HIS A 109 -12.25 8.28 9.67
N ARG A 110 -10.95 8.31 9.56
CA ARG A 110 -10.18 8.68 8.37
C ARG A 110 -10.23 7.56 7.32
N THR A 111 -9.91 7.90 6.08
CA THR A 111 -9.65 6.91 5.03
C THR A 111 -8.26 6.27 5.19
N ALA A 112 -8.06 5.12 4.57
CA ALA A 112 -6.73 4.49 4.53
C ALA A 112 -5.68 5.42 3.90
N ARG A 113 -6.06 6.16 2.84
CA ARG A 113 -5.15 7.09 2.16
C ARG A 113 -4.78 8.30 3.01
N GLU A 114 -5.71 8.84 3.76
CA GLU A 114 -5.41 9.94 4.69
C GLU A 114 -4.40 9.52 5.76
N ASN A 115 -4.55 8.32 6.30
CA ASN A 115 -3.61 7.79 7.29
C ASN A 115 -2.22 7.53 6.67
N VAL A 116 -2.17 6.96 5.46
CA VAL A 116 -0.90 6.74 4.73
C VAL A 116 -0.23 8.07 4.40
N ASN A 117 -0.99 9.07 3.94
CA ASN A 117 -0.46 10.40 3.61
C ASN A 117 0.03 11.18 4.84
N ASP A 118 -0.62 10.99 6.00
CA ASP A 118 -0.16 11.59 7.27
C ASP A 118 1.10 10.88 7.81
N LEU A 119 1.22 9.57 7.60
CA LEU A 119 2.34 8.77 8.08
C LEU A 119 3.60 8.96 7.23
N CYS A 120 3.47 8.98 5.91
CA CYS A 120 4.59 9.11 5.00
C CYS A 120 4.97 10.57 4.76
N ASP A 121 6.23 10.81 4.49
CA ASP A 121 6.70 12.11 4.03
C ASP A 121 6.07 12.45 2.66
N PRO A 122 5.82 13.74 2.36
CA PRO A 122 5.14 14.14 1.13
C PRO A 122 5.78 13.53 -0.12
N GLU A 123 4.94 13.02 -1.02
CA GLU A 123 5.32 12.44 -2.32
C GLU A 123 6.28 11.24 -2.27
N SER A 124 6.57 10.69 -1.08
CA SER A 124 7.51 9.57 -0.92
C SER A 124 6.87 8.19 -1.10
N PHE A 125 5.54 8.08 -1.02
CA PHE A 125 4.86 6.79 -1.02
C PHE A 125 4.70 6.19 -2.42
N ILE A 126 5.32 5.04 -2.64
CA ILE A 126 5.19 4.24 -3.87
C ILE A 126 4.26 3.07 -3.62
N GLU A 127 3.05 3.14 -4.18
CA GLU A 127 2.02 2.13 -3.98
C GLU A 127 2.26 0.87 -4.82
N TYR A 128 2.10 -0.30 -4.21
CA TYR A 128 2.19 -1.62 -4.85
C TYR A 128 0.81 -2.21 -5.07
N GLY A 129 0.57 -2.72 -6.29
CA GLY A 129 -0.63 -3.47 -6.63
C GLY A 129 -1.94 -2.67 -6.54
N SER A 130 -1.91 -1.36 -6.81
CA SER A 130 -3.08 -0.47 -6.81
C SER A 130 -4.19 -0.92 -7.76
N LEU A 131 -3.87 -1.59 -8.88
CA LEU A 131 -4.81 -2.08 -9.88
C LEU A 131 -5.44 -3.44 -9.55
N ALA A 132 -5.09 -4.06 -8.42
CA ALA A 132 -5.75 -5.28 -7.97
C ALA A 132 -7.22 -5.01 -7.66
N ILE A 133 -8.06 -6.01 -7.90
CA ILE A 133 -9.50 -5.98 -7.60
C ILE A 133 -9.89 -7.26 -6.86
N ALA A 134 -11.01 -7.26 -6.15
CA ALA A 134 -11.48 -8.45 -5.44
C ALA A 134 -11.69 -9.64 -6.39
N ALA A 135 -11.33 -10.83 -5.94
CA ALA A 135 -11.43 -12.08 -6.70
C ALA A 135 -12.87 -12.60 -6.80
N GLN A 136 -13.78 -11.76 -7.31
CA GLN A 136 -15.23 -12.00 -7.33
C GLN A 136 -15.85 -11.96 -8.73
N ARG A 137 -15.07 -12.22 -9.79
CA ARG A 137 -15.51 -12.09 -11.20
C ARG A 137 -16.67 -13.01 -11.56
N ARG A 138 -16.91 -14.11 -10.83
CA ARG A 138 -18.09 -14.97 -11.03
C ARG A 138 -19.38 -14.38 -10.45
N ARG A 139 -19.30 -13.34 -9.63
CA ARG A 139 -20.44 -12.70 -8.95
C ARG A 139 -20.71 -11.28 -9.40
N ARG A 140 -19.69 -10.58 -9.86
CA ARG A 140 -19.69 -9.13 -10.16
C ARG A 140 -19.01 -8.87 -11.48
N SER A 141 -19.42 -7.84 -12.20
CA SER A 141 -18.72 -7.40 -13.41
C SER A 141 -17.33 -6.85 -13.08
N VAL A 142 -16.42 -6.92 -14.04
CA VAL A 142 -15.05 -6.37 -13.87
C VAL A 142 -15.12 -4.87 -13.60
N GLN A 143 -16.02 -4.14 -14.28
CA GLN A 143 -16.21 -2.70 -14.08
C GLN A 143 -16.62 -2.39 -12.64
N ASP A 144 -17.62 -3.09 -12.13
CA ASP A 144 -18.07 -2.94 -10.74
C ASP A 144 -16.96 -3.27 -9.72
N LEU A 145 -16.12 -4.28 -10.01
CA LEU A 145 -14.98 -4.61 -9.16
C LEU A 145 -13.90 -3.52 -9.17
N MET A 146 -13.61 -2.93 -10.33
CA MET A 146 -12.65 -1.83 -10.45
C MET A 146 -13.09 -0.60 -9.66
N GLU A 147 -14.36 -0.23 -9.76
CA GLU A 147 -14.92 0.95 -9.09
C GLU A 147 -15.07 0.76 -7.58
N ASN A 148 -15.47 -0.43 -7.12
CA ASN A 148 -15.89 -0.66 -5.74
C ASN A 148 -14.93 -1.54 -4.91
N THR A 149 -13.89 -2.10 -5.52
CA THR A 149 -12.89 -2.92 -4.82
C THR A 149 -11.44 -2.60 -5.20
N PRO A 150 -11.07 -1.30 -5.33
CA PRO A 150 -9.71 -0.93 -5.72
C PRO A 150 -8.69 -1.46 -4.72
N GLY A 151 -7.56 -1.92 -5.26
CA GLY A 151 -6.48 -2.49 -4.45
C GLY A 151 -6.84 -3.76 -3.68
N ASP A 152 -8.03 -4.34 -3.93
CA ASP A 152 -8.66 -5.39 -3.10
C ASP A 152 -8.69 -5.03 -1.60
N GLY A 153 -8.93 -3.76 -1.29
CA GLY A 153 -9.03 -3.26 0.08
C GLY A 153 -7.70 -3.17 0.84
N MET A 154 -6.59 -3.08 0.15
CA MET A 154 -5.27 -2.88 0.74
C MET A 154 -4.50 -1.78 0.01
N VAL A 155 -4.23 -0.69 0.71
CA VAL A 155 -3.26 0.34 0.29
C VAL A 155 -1.92 -0.05 0.90
N CYS A 156 -0.93 -0.40 0.09
CA CYS A 156 0.37 -0.81 0.59
C CYS A 156 1.50 -0.41 -0.36
N GLY A 157 2.66 -0.17 0.21
CA GLY A 157 3.82 0.28 -0.55
C GLY A 157 5.02 0.57 0.34
N ILE A 158 5.98 1.30 -0.21
CA ILE A 158 7.14 1.82 0.50
C ILE A 158 7.04 3.33 0.50
N GLY A 159 7.24 3.95 1.66
CA GLY A 159 7.31 5.39 1.82
C GLY A 159 8.44 5.77 2.76
N SER A 160 8.89 7.02 2.67
CA SER A 160 9.77 7.61 3.67
C SER A 160 8.95 8.05 4.89
N VAL A 161 9.49 7.87 6.08
CA VAL A 161 8.91 8.32 7.35
C VAL A 161 10.00 8.97 8.17
N ASN A 162 9.77 10.20 8.66
CA ASN A 162 10.73 11.01 9.42
C ASN A 162 11.97 11.45 8.61
N GLY A 163 11.80 11.76 7.32
CA GLY A 163 12.89 12.22 6.45
C GLY A 163 13.48 13.57 6.82
N ASP A 164 12.79 14.35 7.63
CA ASP A 164 13.30 15.60 8.22
C ASP A 164 14.27 15.37 9.42
N LEU A 165 14.26 14.16 10.00
CA LEU A 165 15.07 13.81 11.18
C LEU A 165 16.22 12.83 10.83
N PHE A 166 16.06 12.01 9.81
CA PHE A 166 16.99 10.92 9.51
C PHE A 166 17.37 10.88 8.03
N PRO A 167 18.56 10.33 7.67
CA PRO A 167 18.98 10.18 6.28
C PRO A 167 18.12 9.17 5.53
N ASP A 168 18.00 9.33 4.21
CA ASP A 168 17.11 8.57 3.33
C ASP A 168 17.22 7.05 3.48
N GLU A 169 18.44 6.53 3.73
CA GLU A 169 18.65 5.11 3.93
C GLU A 169 17.97 4.54 5.19
N ASN A 170 17.63 5.39 6.16
CA ASN A 170 16.99 5.00 7.42
C ASN A 170 15.49 5.32 7.47
N THR A 171 14.94 6.00 6.47
CA THR A 171 13.55 6.47 6.48
C THR A 171 12.59 5.54 5.75
N GLN A 172 13.09 4.68 4.87
CA GLN A 172 12.26 3.79 4.08
C GLN A 172 11.52 2.78 4.95
N THR A 173 10.22 2.71 4.76
CA THR A 173 9.30 1.94 5.59
C THR A 173 8.25 1.28 4.71
N VAL A 174 7.97 0.01 4.94
CA VAL A 174 6.80 -0.66 4.36
C VAL A 174 5.57 -0.20 5.12
N VAL A 175 4.65 0.45 4.41
CA VAL A 175 3.39 0.95 4.96
C VAL A 175 2.24 0.19 4.33
N MET A 176 1.35 -0.35 5.16
CA MET A 176 0.22 -1.16 4.73
C MET A 176 -1.02 -0.73 5.50
N SER A 177 -2.08 -0.38 4.81
CA SER A 177 -3.36 0.02 5.41
C SER A 177 -4.52 -0.73 4.79
N TYR A 178 -5.32 -1.39 5.61
CA TYR A 178 -6.61 -1.91 5.18
C TYR A 178 -7.56 -0.76 4.87
N ASP A 179 -8.19 -0.80 3.70
CA ASP A 179 -9.26 0.12 3.35
C ASP A 179 -10.61 -0.45 3.78
N TYR A 180 -11.10 -0.01 4.92
CA TYR A 180 -12.40 -0.46 5.45
C TYR A 180 -13.57 -0.13 4.51
N MET A 181 -13.42 0.86 3.61
CA MET A 181 -14.43 1.19 2.60
C MET A 181 -14.60 0.08 1.55
N VAL A 182 -13.60 -0.81 1.41
CA VAL A 182 -13.65 -1.97 0.53
C VAL A 182 -14.01 -3.21 1.33
N LEU A 183 -15.26 -3.66 1.19
CA LEU A 183 -15.75 -4.91 1.78
C LEU A 183 -15.43 -5.04 3.29
N ALA A 184 -15.54 -3.92 4.02
CA ALA A 184 -15.28 -3.80 5.46
C ALA A 184 -13.86 -4.28 5.88
N GLY A 185 -12.83 -4.00 5.09
CA GLY A 185 -11.45 -4.37 5.39
C GLY A 185 -11.20 -5.88 5.45
N THR A 186 -12.09 -6.69 4.86
CA THR A 186 -11.94 -8.16 4.88
C THR A 186 -10.81 -8.61 3.95
N GLN A 187 -10.14 -9.69 4.34
CA GLN A 187 -9.00 -10.25 3.64
C GLN A 187 -9.43 -11.13 2.47
N GLY A 188 -9.21 -10.65 1.24
CA GLY A 188 -9.48 -11.38 0.01
C GLY A 188 -8.23 -12.00 -0.62
N LEU A 189 -8.41 -12.75 -1.70
CA LEU A 189 -7.32 -13.48 -2.36
C LEU A 189 -6.21 -12.54 -2.86
N GLN A 190 -6.56 -11.43 -3.52
CA GLN A 190 -5.54 -10.50 -4.03
C GLN A 190 -4.95 -9.65 -2.90
N ASN A 191 -5.74 -9.33 -1.87
CA ASN A 191 -5.26 -8.70 -0.65
C ASN A 191 -4.16 -9.55 0.02
N HIS A 192 -4.33 -10.87 0.12
CA HIS A 192 -3.30 -11.77 0.65
C HIS A 192 -2.03 -11.73 -0.21
N ARG A 193 -2.13 -11.83 -1.54
CA ARG A 193 -0.97 -11.78 -2.45
C ARG A 193 -0.18 -10.46 -2.31
N LYS A 194 -0.89 -9.34 -2.13
CA LYS A 194 -0.25 -8.04 -1.88
C LYS A 194 0.53 -8.07 -0.56
N LYS A 195 -0.08 -8.57 0.51
CA LYS A 195 0.58 -8.69 1.83
C LYS A 195 1.81 -9.59 1.78
N ASP A 196 1.64 -10.79 1.21
CA ASP A 196 2.73 -11.75 1.06
C ASP A 196 3.93 -11.08 0.38
N ARG A 197 3.68 -10.37 -0.73
CA ARG A 197 4.73 -9.63 -1.45
C ARG A 197 5.37 -8.53 -0.61
N MET A 198 4.59 -7.76 0.15
CA MET A 198 5.13 -6.69 0.99
C MET A 198 5.96 -7.22 2.16
N PHE A 199 5.58 -8.35 2.75
CA PHE A 199 6.37 -9.00 3.80
C PHE A 199 7.69 -9.57 3.25
N GLU A 200 7.69 -10.16 2.05
CA GLU A 200 8.91 -10.58 1.37
C GLU A 200 9.84 -9.38 1.07
N VAL A 201 9.28 -8.25 0.62
CA VAL A 201 10.04 -7.02 0.36
C VAL A 201 10.67 -6.49 1.66
N ALA A 202 9.89 -6.46 2.75
CA ALA A 202 10.40 -6.04 4.06
C ALA A 202 11.54 -6.94 4.54
N GLU A 203 11.44 -8.25 4.35
CA GLU A 203 12.50 -9.20 4.68
C GLU A 203 13.77 -8.97 3.85
N GLN A 204 13.60 -8.85 2.53
CA GLN A 204 14.72 -8.70 1.59
C GLN A 204 15.49 -7.39 1.80
N LEU A 205 14.76 -6.29 1.98
CA LEU A 205 15.34 -4.96 2.11
C LEU A 205 15.57 -4.54 3.57
N LYS A 206 15.19 -5.37 4.54
CA LYS A 206 15.29 -5.09 5.99
C LYS A 206 14.59 -3.81 6.39
N LEU A 207 13.40 -3.57 5.81
CA LEU A 207 12.60 -2.39 6.09
C LEU A 207 11.65 -2.63 7.27
N PRO A 208 11.48 -1.65 8.17
CA PRO A 208 10.43 -1.69 9.17
C PRO A 208 9.04 -1.73 8.51
N ILE A 209 8.05 -2.26 9.23
CA ILE A 209 6.67 -2.32 8.76
C ILE A 209 5.76 -1.55 9.70
N ILE A 210 4.89 -0.73 9.12
CA ILE A 210 3.73 -0.14 9.80
C ILE A 210 2.47 -0.69 9.15
N LEU A 211 1.68 -1.45 9.92
CA LEU A 211 0.46 -2.11 9.47
C LEU A 211 -0.77 -1.51 10.18
N LEU A 212 -1.63 -0.83 9.43
CA LEU A 212 -2.93 -0.39 9.91
C LEU A 212 -3.94 -1.52 9.67
N ALA A 213 -4.28 -2.27 10.74
CA ALA A 213 -5.04 -3.50 10.70
C ALA A 213 -6.49 -3.28 11.15
N GLU A 214 -7.34 -2.85 10.22
CA GLU A 214 -8.79 -2.71 10.46
C GLU A 214 -9.57 -3.68 9.57
N GLY A 215 -10.53 -4.43 10.11
CA GLY A 215 -11.39 -5.29 9.30
C GLY A 215 -11.89 -6.54 9.99
N GLY A 216 -12.74 -7.27 9.26
CA GLY A 216 -13.50 -8.42 9.76
C GLY A 216 -12.86 -9.80 9.56
N GLY A 217 -11.59 -9.90 9.17
CA GLY A 217 -10.95 -11.19 8.91
C GLY A 217 -11.12 -11.70 7.48
N GLY A 218 -11.05 -13.02 7.27
CA GLY A 218 -11.12 -13.67 5.97
C GLY A 218 -12.44 -13.40 5.23
N ARG A 219 -12.37 -13.21 3.92
CA ARG A 219 -13.53 -12.94 3.05
C ARG A 219 -14.07 -14.24 2.45
N PRO A 220 -15.28 -14.70 2.83
CA PRO A 220 -15.84 -15.95 2.29
C PRO A 220 -16.42 -15.79 0.88
N GLY A 221 -16.51 -14.56 0.37
CA GLY A 221 -17.21 -14.26 -0.88
C GLY A 221 -16.35 -14.27 -2.14
N ASP A 222 -15.05 -14.51 -2.07
CA ASP A 222 -14.19 -14.61 -3.24
C ASP A 222 -14.46 -15.90 -4.02
N THR A 223 -14.53 -15.81 -5.34
CA THR A 223 -15.02 -16.88 -6.22
C THR A 223 -14.01 -17.31 -7.29
N ASP A 224 -12.93 -16.55 -7.48
CA ASP A 224 -12.00 -16.77 -8.61
C ASP A 224 -10.88 -17.78 -8.30
N GLY A 225 -10.78 -18.24 -7.06
CA GLY A 225 -9.81 -19.23 -6.60
C GLY A 225 -10.47 -20.55 -6.17
N ALA A 226 -9.68 -21.59 -6.03
CA ALA A 226 -10.06 -22.81 -5.33
C ALA A 226 -9.78 -22.62 -3.82
N GLY A 227 -10.74 -22.93 -2.97
CA GLY A 227 -10.62 -22.81 -1.53
C GLY A 227 -11.25 -21.54 -0.93
N ILE A 228 -11.09 -21.38 0.36
CA ILE A 228 -11.62 -20.25 1.13
C ILE A 228 -10.51 -19.22 1.31
N ALA A 229 -10.73 -17.99 0.83
CA ALA A 229 -9.79 -16.90 1.01
C ALA A 229 -9.49 -16.67 2.51
N GLY A 230 -8.21 -16.59 2.84
CA GLY A 230 -7.74 -16.40 4.22
C GLY A 230 -7.38 -17.68 4.98
N LEU A 231 -7.62 -18.87 4.40
CA LEU A 231 -7.17 -20.15 4.97
C LEU A 231 -5.95 -20.74 4.24
N ASP A 232 -5.75 -20.37 2.98
CA ASP A 232 -4.58 -20.75 2.18
C ASP A 232 -3.80 -19.51 1.82
N CYS A 233 -3.02 -19.00 2.80
CA CYS A 233 -2.18 -17.81 2.61
C CYS A 233 -0.93 -17.89 3.49
N LEU A 234 0.16 -17.30 3.00
CA LEU A 234 1.44 -17.24 3.71
C LEU A 234 1.53 -16.02 4.66
N ALA A 235 0.60 -15.07 4.58
CA ALA A 235 0.68 -13.79 5.26
C ALA A 235 1.00 -13.90 6.75
N PHE A 236 0.36 -14.82 7.48
CA PHE A 236 0.61 -14.99 8.92
C PHE A 236 2.02 -15.51 9.20
N GLN A 237 2.45 -16.51 8.42
CA GLN A 237 3.80 -17.09 8.53
C GLN A 237 4.87 -16.06 8.17
N LEU A 238 4.72 -15.38 7.02
CA LEU A 238 5.69 -14.38 6.56
C LEU A 238 5.81 -13.21 7.52
N TYR A 239 4.68 -12.70 8.02
CA TYR A 239 4.70 -11.59 8.97
C TYR A 239 5.31 -12.00 10.32
N ALA A 240 4.97 -13.17 10.83
CA ALA A 240 5.56 -13.68 12.08
C ALA A 240 7.07 -13.94 11.93
N ALA A 241 7.53 -14.41 10.77
CA ALA A 241 8.94 -14.69 10.49
C ALA A 241 9.82 -13.43 10.51
N LEU A 242 9.24 -12.24 10.35
CA LEU A 242 9.95 -10.95 10.47
C LEU A 242 10.30 -10.57 11.91
N SER A 243 9.87 -11.37 12.90
CA SER A 243 10.17 -11.13 14.32
C SER A 243 11.69 -11.10 14.57
N GLY A 244 12.16 -10.01 15.17
CA GLY A 244 13.58 -9.82 15.43
C GLY A 244 14.42 -9.46 14.21
N LEU A 245 13.83 -9.37 13.01
CA LEU A 245 14.53 -8.95 11.80
C LEU A 245 14.32 -7.47 11.50
N VAL A 246 13.10 -6.98 11.65
CA VAL A 246 12.69 -5.59 11.41
C VAL A 246 11.65 -5.18 12.43
N PRO A 247 11.55 -3.89 12.80
CA PRO A 247 10.47 -3.38 13.64
C PRO A 247 9.11 -3.55 12.95
N ARG A 248 8.12 -4.05 13.68
CA ARG A 248 6.75 -4.24 13.20
C ARG A 248 5.79 -3.49 14.11
N ILE A 249 5.22 -2.40 13.60
CA ILE A 249 4.27 -1.55 14.32
C ILE A 249 2.88 -1.86 13.79
N GLY A 250 2.00 -2.34 14.65
CA GLY A 250 0.60 -2.58 14.35
C GLY A 250 -0.26 -1.43 14.85
N ILE A 251 -1.14 -0.92 14.02
CA ILE A 251 -2.08 0.15 14.38
C ILE A 251 -3.48 -0.34 14.12
N THR A 252 -4.42 -0.08 15.02
CA THR A 252 -5.83 -0.29 14.74
C THR A 252 -6.66 0.92 15.15
N SER A 253 -7.68 1.22 14.34
CA SER A 253 -8.71 2.20 14.62
C SER A 253 -10.05 1.61 14.22
N GLY A 254 -10.96 1.45 15.16
CA GLY A 254 -12.22 0.74 14.95
C GLY A 254 -12.09 -0.78 15.11
N ARG A 255 -12.71 -1.55 14.26
CA ARG A 255 -12.89 -3.01 14.44
C ARG A 255 -11.77 -3.81 13.80
N CYS A 256 -11.08 -4.62 14.61
CA CYS A 256 -10.01 -5.50 14.17
C CYS A 256 -10.30 -6.94 14.66
N PHE A 257 -10.84 -7.77 13.76
CA PHE A 257 -11.28 -9.12 14.10
C PHE A 257 -10.60 -10.19 13.26
N ALA A 258 -10.59 -11.42 13.80
CA ALA A 258 -10.10 -12.64 13.16
C ALA A 258 -8.70 -12.47 12.56
N GLY A 259 -8.49 -12.73 11.26
CA GLY A 259 -7.21 -12.65 10.61
C GLY A 259 -6.53 -11.26 10.69
N ASN A 260 -7.30 -10.17 10.74
CA ASN A 260 -6.74 -8.83 10.95
C ASN A 260 -6.16 -8.70 12.37
N ALA A 261 -6.86 -9.24 13.38
CA ALA A 261 -6.37 -9.25 14.77
C ALA A 261 -5.16 -10.19 14.96
N VAL A 262 -5.09 -11.29 14.20
CA VAL A 262 -3.90 -12.16 14.21
C VAL A 262 -2.68 -11.40 13.72
N LEU A 263 -2.77 -10.68 12.59
CA LEU A 263 -1.67 -9.86 12.07
C LEU A 263 -1.30 -8.74 13.06
N LEU A 264 -2.30 -8.04 13.61
CA LEU A 264 -2.07 -7.02 14.62
C LEU A 264 -1.30 -7.60 15.82
N GLY A 265 -1.72 -8.77 16.34
CA GLY A 265 -1.08 -9.44 17.46
C GLY A 265 0.31 -10.03 17.16
N CYS A 266 0.69 -10.16 15.87
CA CYS A 266 2.05 -10.53 15.47
C CYS A 266 2.99 -9.32 15.38
N SER A 267 2.50 -8.09 15.59
CA SER A 267 3.34 -6.89 15.64
C SER A 267 4.16 -6.85 16.94
N ASP A 268 5.28 -6.14 16.93
CA ASP A 268 6.11 -5.98 18.12
C ASP A 268 5.47 -4.98 19.10
N ILE A 269 4.79 -3.96 18.56
CA ILE A 269 4.09 -2.94 19.35
C ILE A 269 2.75 -2.63 18.68
N VAL A 270 1.70 -2.57 19.51
CA VAL A 270 0.33 -2.31 19.10
C VAL A 270 -0.12 -0.94 19.57
N ILE A 271 -0.49 -0.07 18.63
CA ILE A 271 -1.12 1.23 18.85
C ILE A 271 -2.62 1.08 18.55
N ALA A 272 -3.50 1.53 19.43
CA ALA A 272 -4.93 1.44 19.20
C ALA A 272 -5.67 2.70 19.65
N THR A 273 -6.66 3.14 18.83
CA THR A 273 -7.54 4.25 19.20
C THR A 273 -8.55 3.82 20.26
N GLU A 274 -9.06 4.77 21.06
CA GLU A 274 -9.96 4.52 22.19
C GLU A 274 -11.26 3.79 21.80
N ASP A 275 -11.69 3.93 20.55
CA ASP A 275 -12.88 3.30 19.99
C ASP A 275 -12.62 1.94 19.31
N SER A 276 -11.41 1.40 19.45
CA SER A 276 -11.02 0.14 18.85
C SER A 276 -11.61 -1.07 19.55
N ASN A 277 -11.85 -2.12 18.75
CA ASN A 277 -12.23 -3.44 19.21
C ASN A 277 -11.27 -4.49 18.62
N ILE A 278 -10.64 -5.27 19.47
CA ILE A 278 -9.65 -6.28 19.05
C ILE A 278 -10.08 -7.65 19.53
N GLY A 279 -10.31 -8.60 18.61
CA GLY A 279 -10.70 -9.96 18.96
C GLY A 279 -10.40 -10.97 17.85
N ILE A 280 -9.98 -12.18 18.27
CA ILE A 280 -9.71 -13.29 17.32
C ILE A 280 -11.00 -13.77 16.66
N GLY A 281 -12.16 -13.69 17.34
CA GLY A 281 -13.47 -13.99 16.79
C GLY A 281 -14.37 -12.78 16.82
N GLY A 282 -14.99 -12.44 15.68
CA GLY A 282 -16.07 -11.45 15.66
C GLY A 282 -17.39 -12.02 16.15
N PRO A 283 -18.45 -11.20 16.34
CA PRO A 283 -19.75 -11.59 16.87
C PRO A 283 -20.34 -12.86 16.22
N ALA A 284 -20.30 -12.94 14.90
CA ALA A 284 -20.84 -14.09 14.16
C ALA A 284 -20.12 -15.42 14.46
N MET A 285 -18.82 -15.36 14.74
CA MET A 285 -18.05 -16.56 15.13
C MET A 285 -18.39 -16.99 16.56
N ILE A 286 -18.57 -16.04 17.47
CA ILE A 286 -18.93 -16.29 18.86
C ILE A 286 -20.33 -16.92 18.92
N GLU A 287 -21.29 -16.36 18.21
CA GLU A 287 -22.65 -16.86 18.10
C GLU A 287 -22.69 -18.26 17.45
N GLY A 288 -21.99 -18.43 16.30
CA GLY A 288 -21.87 -19.72 15.62
C GLY A 288 -21.20 -20.81 16.46
N GLY A 289 -20.33 -20.44 17.39
CA GLY A 289 -19.71 -21.32 18.38
C GLY A 289 -20.59 -21.62 19.60
N GLY A 290 -21.79 -21.05 19.68
CA GLY A 290 -22.71 -21.25 20.81
C GLY A 290 -22.27 -20.56 22.11
N LEU A 291 -21.39 -19.54 22.01
CA LEU A 291 -20.83 -18.87 23.19
C LEU A 291 -21.62 -17.60 23.59
N GLY A 292 -22.73 -17.32 22.94
CA GLY A 292 -23.61 -16.17 23.20
C GLY A 292 -23.74 -15.26 22.00
N VAL A 293 -24.60 -14.24 22.15
CA VAL A 293 -24.83 -13.20 21.15
C VAL A 293 -24.25 -11.89 21.69
N PHE A 294 -23.34 -11.29 20.92
CA PHE A 294 -22.66 -10.06 21.29
C PHE A 294 -22.72 -9.06 20.15
N THR A 295 -22.79 -7.79 20.48
CA THR A 295 -22.56 -6.73 19.52
C THR A 295 -21.06 -6.59 19.19
N PRO A 296 -20.67 -6.02 18.05
CA PRO A 296 -19.25 -5.78 17.75
C PRO A 296 -18.52 -4.98 18.84
N ASP A 297 -19.20 -4.03 19.49
CA ASP A 297 -18.59 -3.15 20.49
C ASP A 297 -18.36 -3.85 21.86
N GLU A 298 -19.01 -5.01 22.07
CA GLU A 298 -18.79 -5.84 23.25
C GLU A 298 -17.63 -6.84 23.09
N VAL A 299 -17.12 -7.02 21.87
CA VAL A 299 -16.03 -7.96 21.59
C VAL A 299 -14.69 -7.24 21.64
N GLY A 300 -13.89 -7.53 22.68
CA GLY A 300 -12.54 -7.00 22.86
C GLY A 300 -12.45 -5.47 22.87
N PRO A 301 -13.28 -4.77 23.68
CA PRO A 301 -13.21 -3.32 23.79
C PRO A 301 -11.92 -2.86 24.47
N MET A 302 -11.52 -1.61 24.26
CA MET A 302 -10.31 -1.03 24.83
C MET A 302 -10.28 -1.08 26.37
N SER A 303 -11.43 -1.02 27.04
CA SER A 303 -11.53 -1.19 28.49
C SER A 303 -11.05 -2.55 28.99
N VAL A 304 -10.95 -3.54 28.10
CA VAL A 304 -10.40 -4.88 28.37
C VAL A 304 -8.99 -5.01 27.80
N GLN A 305 -8.76 -4.54 26.58
CA GLN A 305 -7.52 -4.77 25.83
C GLN A 305 -6.34 -3.93 26.32
N VAL A 306 -6.60 -2.77 26.92
CA VAL A 306 -5.55 -1.95 27.55
C VAL A 306 -5.07 -2.56 28.88
N PRO A 307 -5.96 -2.87 29.86
CA PRO A 307 -5.50 -3.43 31.12
C PRO A 307 -4.95 -4.85 31.03
N ASN A 308 -5.26 -5.62 29.97
CA ASN A 308 -4.71 -6.96 29.78
C ASN A 308 -3.39 -6.99 28.98
N GLY A 309 -2.90 -5.82 28.54
CA GLY A 309 -1.60 -5.68 27.88
C GLY A 309 -1.57 -6.06 26.40
N VAL A 310 -2.72 -6.21 25.74
CA VAL A 310 -2.79 -6.41 24.27
C VAL A 310 -2.41 -5.13 23.54
N VAL A 311 -2.76 -3.96 24.09
CA VAL A 311 -2.45 -2.66 23.53
C VAL A 311 -1.26 -2.06 24.29
N ASP A 312 -0.22 -1.69 23.54
CA ASP A 312 0.99 -1.05 24.08
C ASP A 312 0.80 0.46 24.27
N ILE A 313 0.17 1.11 23.27
CA ILE A 313 -0.05 2.55 23.25
C ILE A 313 -1.52 2.82 22.89
N ALA A 314 -2.28 3.30 23.86
CA ALA A 314 -3.65 3.76 23.64
C ALA A 314 -3.63 5.23 23.23
N VAL A 315 -4.35 5.59 22.17
CA VAL A 315 -4.41 6.93 21.59
C VAL A 315 -5.86 7.34 21.35
N LYS A 316 -6.07 8.64 21.26
CA LYS A 316 -7.40 9.20 21.11
C LYS A 316 -8.01 8.94 19.73
N ASP A 317 -7.24 9.13 18.67
CA ASP A 317 -7.70 9.08 17.30
C ASP A 317 -6.56 8.67 16.33
N GLU A 318 -6.90 8.56 15.04
CA GLU A 318 -5.92 8.16 14.02
C GLU A 318 -4.78 9.19 13.84
N ALA A 319 -5.03 10.48 14.07
CA ALA A 319 -3.97 11.49 13.96
C ALA A 319 -2.89 11.27 15.03
N GLU A 320 -3.31 11.04 16.27
CA GLU A 320 -2.40 10.70 17.34
C GLU A 320 -1.72 9.34 17.10
N ALA A 321 -2.44 8.37 16.51
CA ALA A 321 -1.84 7.08 16.15
C ALA A 321 -0.70 7.23 15.14
N MET A 322 -0.87 8.06 14.09
CA MET A 322 0.20 8.34 13.11
C MET A 322 1.37 9.06 13.77
N PHE A 323 1.11 10.05 14.62
CA PHE A 323 2.15 10.74 15.36
C PHE A 323 2.95 9.79 16.25
N MET A 324 2.26 8.91 17.01
CA MET A 324 2.91 7.94 17.87
C MET A 324 3.68 6.87 17.09
N ALA A 325 3.19 6.45 15.92
CA ALA A 325 3.90 5.54 15.05
C ALA A 325 5.21 6.15 14.51
N LYS A 326 5.19 7.41 14.09
CA LYS A 326 6.39 8.16 13.70
C LYS A 326 7.38 8.26 14.86
N LYS A 327 6.90 8.64 16.05
CA LYS A 327 7.72 8.74 17.26
C LYS A 327 8.33 7.38 17.58
N LEU A 328 7.54 6.30 17.60
CA LEU A 328 8.02 4.94 17.88
C LEU A 328 9.05 4.48 16.85
N LEU A 329 8.77 4.67 15.56
CA LEU A 329 9.71 4.29 14.50
C LEU A 329 11.06 5.01 14.65
N SER A 330 11.05 6.27 15.07
CA SER A 330 12.26 7.08 15.22
C SER A 330 13.33 6.44 16.11
N TYR A 331 12.94 5.63 17.10
CA TYR A 331 13.90 4.95 17.98
C TYR A 331 14.73 3.87 17.24
N PHE A 332 14.28 3.43 16.07
CA PHE A 332 14.95 2.43 15.26
C PHE A 332 15.68 3.02 14.04
N GLN A 333 15.54 4.33 13.80
CA GLN A 333 16.08 5.01 12.61
C GLN A 333 17.48 5.62 12.83
N GLY A 334 17.95 5.65 14.08
CA GLY A 334 19.29 6.15 14.39
C GLY A 334 19.30 7.25 15.46
N PRO A 335 20.47 7.84 15.73
CA PRO A 335 20.62 8.93 16.69
C PRO A 335 20.06 10.24 16.12
N VAL A 336 19.59 11.10 17.01
CA VAL A 336 19.25 12.51 16.71
C VAL A 336 20.36 13.42 17.23
N SER A 337 20.69 14.47 16.50
CA SER A 337 21.76 15.42 16.86
C SER A 337 21.29 16.49 17.83
N ASP A 338 20.05 16.93 17.69
CA ASP A 338 19.45 17.96 18.53
C ASP A 338 18.69 17.32 19.68
N PHE A 339 19.25 17.45 20.88
CA PHE A 339 18.62 16.98 22.09
C PHE A 339 18.91 17.93 23.25
N THR A 340 18.02 17.93 24.23
CA THR A 340 18.18 18.59 25.51
C THR A 340 17.84 17.59 26.62
N CYS A 341 18.42 17.76 27.79
CA CYS A 341 18.10 16.93 28.95
C CYS A 341 18.09 17.76 30.22
N ASP A 342 17.47 17.22 31.23
CA ASP A 342 17.48 17.83 32.57
C ASP A 342 18.88 17.85 33.19
N ASP A 343 19.09 18.75 34.16
CA ASP A 343 20.32 18.75 34.97
C ASP A 343 20.41 17.46 35.77
N GLN A 344 21.36 16.59 35.36
CA GLN A 344 21.56 15.27 35.97
C GLN A 344 21.86 15.32 37.48
N ARG A 345 22.23 16.49 38.03
CA ARG A 345 22.41 16.65 39.48
C ARG A 345 21.11 16.50 40.24
N LYS A 346 19.94 16.68 39.61
CA LYS A 346 18.62 16.41 40.20
C LYS A 346 18.51 14.98 40.72
N LEU A 347 19.18 14.01 40.09
CA LEU A 347 19.18 12.61 40.50
C LEU A 347 19.73 12.38 41.91
N ARG A 348 20.56 13.30 42.43
CA ARG A 348 21.10 13.20 43.78
C ARG A 348 20.02 13.31 44.87
N ALA A 349 18.89 13.95 44.57
CA ALA A 349 17.77 14.15 45.48
C ALA A 349 16.50 13.37 45.06
N ALA A 350 16.51 12.68 43.91
CA ALA A 350 15.33 12.01 43.34
C ALA A 350 14.88 10.81 44.21
N ILE A 351 15.82 10.13 44.86
CA ILE A 351 15.52 9.05 45.82
C ILE A 351 15.65 9.59 47.24
N PRO A 352 14.60 9.51 48.10
CA PRO A 352 14.67 9.95 49.47
C PRO A 352 15.76 9.23 50.28
N GLU A 353 16.49 9.97 51.13
CA GLU A 353 17.48 9.38 52.05
C GLU A 353 16.83 8.33 52.97
N ASN A 354 15.62 8.61 53.47
CA ASN A 354 14.82 7.64 54.18
C ASN A 354 14.20 6.65 53.21
N ARG A 355 14.79 5.46 53.13
CA ARG A 355 14.39 4.38 52.23
C ARG A 355 13.01 3.77 52.49
N LEU A 356 12.33 4.15 53.53
CA LEU A 356 10.94 3.77 53.80
C LEU A 356 9.94 4.69 53.07
N ARG A 357 10.39 5.81 52.50
CA ARG A 357 9.54 6.70 51.72
C ARG A 357 9.41 6.22 50.28
N VAL A 358 8.18 6.27 49.75
CA VAL A 358 7.90 6.07 48.36
C VAL A 358 8.39 7.24 47.51
N TYR A 359 8.75 6.99 46.27
CA TYR A 359 9.11 8.00 45.29
C TYR A 359 8.54 7.63 43.93
N ASP A 360 8.41 8.61 43.05
CA ASP A 360 7.97 8.40 41.69
C ASP A 360 9.18 8.09 40.78
N ILE A 361 9.23 6.87 40.23
CA ILE A 361 10.31 6.46 39.36
C ILE A 361 10.28 7.20 37.99
N HIS A 362 9.13 7.78 37.59
CA HIS A 362 9.03 8.57 36.36
C HIS A 362 9.89 9.85 36.45
N GLU A 363 10.03 10.46 37.61
CA GLU A 363 10.94 11.60 37.80
C GLU A 363 12.39 11.25 37.49
N ILE A 364 12.80 10.02 37.83
CA ILE A 364 14.14 9.52 37.54
C ILE A 364 14.29 9.24 36.04
N ILE A 365 13.32 8.56 35.43
CA ILE A 365 13.34 8.25 34.02
C ILE A 365 13.39 9.53 33.19
N ASN A 366 12.52 10.49 33.49
CA ASN A 366 12.47 11.78 32.79
C ASN A 366 13.74 12.61 32.97
N CYS A 367 14.40 12.50 34.11
CA CYS A 367 15.66 13.18 34.33
C CYS A 367 16.83 12.55 33.55
N ILE A 368 16.84 11.23 33.38
CA ILE A 368 17.88 10.52 32.64
C ILE A 368 17.69 10.67 31.11
N ALA A 369 16.43 10.68 30.69
CA ALA A 369 16.08 10.74 29.29
C ALA A 369 16.27 12.14 28.69
N ASP A 370 16.49 12.20 27.39
CA ASP A 370 16.38 13.45 26.65
C ASP A 370 14.94 13.97 26.73
N THR A 371 14.80 15.29 26.71
CA THR A 371 13.49 15.97 26.83
C THR A 371 12.53 15.42 25.77
N ASP A 372 11.31 15.11 26.16
CA ASP A 372 10.23 14.57 25.30
C ASP A 372 10.53 13.22 24.62
N SER A 373 11.63 12.54 25.01
CA SER A 373 12.00 11.27 24.42
C SER A 373 11.41 10.04 25.11
N VAL A 374 10.75 10.18 26.23
CA VAL A 374 10.14 9.02 26.91
C VAL A 374 8.89 8.59 26.16
N LEU A 375 8.81 7.29 25.82
CA LEU A 375 7.64 6.63 25.27
C LEU A 375 7.36 5.39 26.11
N GLU A 376 6.47 5.52 27.08
CA GLU A 376 6.07 4.42 27.96
C GLU A 376 5.14 3.46 27.23
N LEU A 377 5.36 2.16 27.41
CA LEU A 377 4.54 1.09 26.85
C LEU A 377 3.72 0.43 27.96
N ARG A 378 2.44 0.16 27.68
CA ARG A 378 1.52 -0.54 28.59
C ARG A 378 1.42 0.08 29.98
N PRO A 379 1.22 1.40 30.12
CA PRO A 379 1.19 2.07 31.42
C PRO A 379 0.07 1.55 32.35
N HIS A 380 -0.93 0.85 31.79
CA HIS A 380 -2.06 0.30 32.54
C HIS A 380 -2.00 -1.23 32.76
N PHE A 381 -0.93 -1.90 32.28
CA PHE A 381 -0.71 -3.32 32.45
C PHE A 381 0.58 -3.58 33.23
N GLY A 382 0.46 -4.36 34.33
CA GLY A 382 1.64 -4.66 35.14
C GLY A 382 2.24 -3.42 35.82
N VAL A 383 1.42 -2.53 36.37
CA VAL A 383 1.73 -1.18 36.87
C VAL A 383 2.90 -1.09 37.89
N GLY A 384 3.41 -2.20 38.36
CA GLY A 384 4.62 -2.24 39.20
C GLY A 384 5.93 -2.25 38.43
N MET A 385 5.89 -2.27 37.10
CA MET A 385 7.04 -2.25 36.18
C MET A 385 6.81 -1.25 35.05
N ILE A 386 7.73 -0.32 34.86
CA ILE A 386 7.73 0.62 33.75
C ILE A 386 8.60 0.07 32.63
N THR A 387 8.05 0.02 31.42
CA THR A 387 8.77 -0.27 30.19
C THR A 387 8.63 0.90 29.23
N ALA A 388 9.74 1.43 28.75
CA ALA A 388 9.71 2.60 27.90
C ALA A 388 10.87 2.59 26.89
N PHE A 389 10.64 3.17 25.72
CA PHE A 389 11.73 3.68 24.88
C PHE A 389 12.13 5.07 25.36
N ILE A 390 13.43 5.34 25.42
CA ILE A 390 13.98 6.65 25.76
C ILE A 390 15.16 6.96 24.85
N ARG A 391 15.55 8.23 24.80
CA ARG A 391 16.85 8.63 24.24
C ARG A 391 17.72 9.18 25.36
N VAL A 392 19.00 8.89 25.25
CA VAL A 392 20.05 9.44 26.12
C VAL A 392 21.15 9.98 25.24
N ALA A 393 21.38 11.29 25.28
CA ALA A 393 22.31 12.00 24.41
C ALA A 393 22.03 11.72 22.91
N GLY A 394 20.76 11.78 22.51
CA GLY A 394 20.28 11.55 21.16
C GLY A 394 20.20 10.08 20.71
N LYS A 395 20.67 9.12 21.50
CA LYS A 395 20.68 7.69 21.16
C LYS A 395 19.55 6.95 21.86
N ALA A 396 18.81 6.12 21.09
CA ALA A 396 17.75 5.26 21.61
C ALA A 396 18.33 3.95 22.19
#